data_0e3276440cc525c332b0ca1343e7eda7
#
_entry.id   0e3276440cc525c332b0ca1343e7eda7
#
_cell.length_a   1.000
_cell.length_b   1.000
_cell.length_c   1.000
_cell.angle_alpha   90.00
_cell.angle_beta   90.00
_cell.angle_gamma   90.00
#
_symmetry.space_group_name_H-M   'P 1'
#
loop_
_entity.id
_entity.type
_entity.pdbx_description
1 polymer ?
#
loop_
_entity_poly.entity_id
_entity_poly.type
_entity_poly.pdbx_seq_one_letter_code
_entity_poly.pdbx_strand_id
1 'polypeptide(L)'
;MNNSILLLAFSLCTLIATGDHAQDDYILTREYAVTIDGTSNLRDWKENVGQVTGDMTAIVNSDGSVDLVSIRIKMAVLSIKSDMGRVMDNKTYDALKATRYPDILFTLSTPLKLSQVSDCPQPVPVQGDLFLAGVCRPVVMQVKTLALDRGKLLFEGFEQIRMTDYAVKPPSALFGTMKAAPDITIHFKTNFIKPALSTLLKNQ
;
A
#
# COMPACT_ATOMS: atom_id res chain seq x y z
N MET A 1 -27.99 -25.96 -72.27
CA MET A 1 -28.67 -26.06 -70.97
C MET A 1 -27.59 -25.86 -69.92
N ASN A 2 -27.45 -24.64 -69.44
CA ASN A 2 -26.41 -24.23 -68.45
C ASN A 2 -27.00 -24.34 -67.05
N ASN A 3 -26.44 -25.16 -66.22
CA ASN A 3 -26.72 -25.15 -64.78
C ASN A 3 -25.59 -24.39 -64.06
N SER A 4 -25.88 -23.13 -63.69
CA SER A 4 -25.01 -22.34 -62.78
C SER A 4 -25.36 -22.66 -61.36
N ILE A 5 -24.46 -23.38 -60.68
CA ILE A 5 -24.56 -23.62 -59.22
C ILE A 5 -23.96 -22.41 -58.50
N LEU A 6 -24.83 -21.64 -57.83
CA LEU A 6 -24.49 -20.47 -57.00
C LEU A 6 -24.06 -21.02 -55.61
N LEU A 7 -22.73 -21.01 -55.30
CA LEU A 7 -22.17 -21.32 -54.00
C LEU A 7 -22.29 -20.08 -53.10
N LEU A 8 -23.25 -20.09 -52.17
CA LEU A 8 -23.34 -19.12 -51.08
C LEU A 8 -22.29 -19.45 -50.02
N ALA A 9 -21.20 -18.72 -49.98
CA ALA A 9 -20.22 -18.80 -48.92
C ALA A 9 -20.78 -18.04 -47.66
N PHE A 10 -21.24 -18.82 -46.69
CA PHE A 10 -21.65 -18.26 -45.37
C PHE A 10 -20.39 -18.01 -44.54
N SER A 11 -19.91 -16.75 -44.56
CA SER A 11 -18.82 -16.31 -43.69
C SER A 11 -19.31 -16.24 -42.24
N LEU A 12 -18.99 -17.21 -41.43
CA LEU A 12 -19.23 -17.26 -40.01
C LEU A 12 -18.18 -16.37 -39.33
N CYS A 13 -18.52 -15.08 -39.12
CA CYS A 13 -17.72 -14.15 -38.34
C CYS A 13 -17.86 -14.52 -36.85
N THR A 14 -16.91 -15.29 -36.33
CA THR A 14 -16.81 -15.56 -34.88
C THR A 14 -16.39 -14.27 -34.19
N LEU A 15 -17.32 -13.58 -33.54
CA LEU A 15 -17.03 -12.52 -32.57
C LEU A 15 -16.26 -13.18 -31.40
N ILE A 16 -14.94 -13.01 -31.37
CA ILE A 16 -14.15 -13.28 -30.19
C ILE A 16 -14.48 -12.14 -29.21
N ALA A 17 -15.38 -12.38 -28.27
CA ALA A 17 -15.57 -11.50 -27.12
C ALA A 17 -14.27 -11.55 -26.30
N THR A 18 -13.38 -10.59 -26.54
CA THR A 18 -12.30 -10.30 -25.59
C THR A 18 -12.99 -9.79 -24.33
N GLY A 19 -13.00 -10.63 -23.29
CA GLY A 19 -13.51 -10.23 -21.99
C GLY A 19 -12.70 -9.02 -21.51
N ASP A 20 -13.30 -7.85 -21.64
CA ASP A 20 -12.76 -6.61 -21.11
C ASP A 20 -12.84 -6.72 -19.58
N HIS A 21 -11.72 -7.11 -18.96
CA HIS A 21 -11.61 -7.12 -17.50
C HIS A 21 -11.55 -5.66 -17.08
N ALA A 22 -12.67 -5.12 -16.64
CA ALA A 22 -12.77 -3.74 -16.21
C ALA A 22 -11.79 -3.48 -15.06
N GLN A 23 -10.89 -2.55 -15.29
CA GLN A 23 -10.00 -2.03 -14.30
C GLN A 23 -10.79 -1.13 -13.36
N ASP A 24 -10.71 -1.40 -12.07
CA ASP A 24 -11.43 -0.67 -11.03
C ASP A 24 -10.46 0.17 -10.20
N ASP A 25 -10.88 1.39 -9.91
CA ASP A 25 -10.19 2.27 -8.98
C ASP A 25 -10.72 2.07 -7.56
N TYR A 26 -9.79 2.11 -6.61
CA TYR A 26 -10.06 1.97 -5.18
C TYR A 26 -9.42 3.12 -4.41
N ILE A 27 -10.05 3.50 -3.32
CA ILE A 27 -9.53 4.49 -2.38
C ILE A 27 -9.31 3.87 -1.01
N LEU A 28 -8.27 4.31 -0.31
CA LEU A 28 -8.03 3.93 1.06
C LEU A 28 -9.13 4.49 1.96
N THR A 29 -9.72 3.62 2.79
CA THR A 29 -10.70 4.03 3.80
C THR A 29 -10.01 4.66 5.02
N ARG A 30 -10.78 5.14 5.98
CA ARG A 30 -10.27 5.59 7.30
C ARG A 30 -9.95 4.43 8.24
N GLU A 31 -10.29 3.21 7.88
CA GLU A 31 -10.00 1.98 8.63
C GLU A 31 -8.60 1.47 8.26
N TYR A 32 -7.59 2.11 8.77
CA TYR A 32 -6.19 1.69 8.63
C TYR A 32 -5.46 1.75 9.96
N ALA A 33 -4.38 1.01 10.06
CA ALA A 33 -3.39 1.13 11.12
C ALA A 33 -2.00 1.08 10.49
N VAL A 34 -1.18 2.07 10.79
CA VAL A 34 0.24 2.09 10.40
C VAL A 34 1.04 2.44 11.63
N THR A 35 1.96 1.56 12.02
CA THR A 35 2.84 1.75 13.18
C THR A 35 4.29 1.61 12.78
N ILE A 36 5.15 2.29 13.49
CA ILE A 36 6.60 2.25 13.35
C ILE A 36 7.15 1.80 14.69
N ASP A 37 7.78 0.63 14.69
CA ASP A 37 8.40 0.05 15.86
C ASP A 37 9.91 0.13 15.73
N GLY A 38 10.57 0.55 16.81
CA GLY A 38 12.02 0.63 16.87
C GLY A 38 12.53 0.34 18.28
N THR A 39 13.84 0.20 18.38
CA THR A 39 14.53 -0.06 19.63
C THR A 39 15.46 1.09 19.99
N SER A 40 15.83 1.18 21.24
CA SER A 40 16.90 2.06 21.71
C SER A 40 17.75 1.33 22.74
N ASN A 41 18.85 1.97 23.14
CA ASN A 41 19.71 1.43 24.22
C ASN A 41 19.02 1.40 25.59
N LEU A 42 17.83 1.98 25.75
CA LEU A 42 17.09 1.99 27.02
C LEU A 42 15.80 1.16 26.94
N ARG A 43 15.05 1.28 25.85
CA ARG A 43 13.76 0.58 25.68
C ARG A 43 13.33 0.58 24.21
N ASP A 44 12.37 -0.28 23.91
CA ASP A 44 11.63 -0.23 22.66
C ASP A 44 10.67 0.96 22.64
N TRP A 45 10.35 1.42 21.45
CA TRP A 45 9.45 2.56 21.23
C TRP A 45 8.53 2.28 20.04
N LYS A 46 7.38 2.94 20.05
CA LYS A 46 6.37 2.84 19.01
C LYS A 46 5.85 4.22 18.63
N GLU A 47 5.59 4.38 17.34
CA GLU A 47 4.91 5.54 16.79
C GLU A 47 3.74 5.10 15.93
N ASN A 48 2.66 5.90 15.92
CA ASN A 48 1.46 5.67 15.11
C ASN A 48 1.35 6.74 14.04
N VAL A 49 1.01 6.36 12.81
CA VAL A 49 0.76 7.29 11.71
C VAL A 49 -0.72 7.63 11.67
N GLY A 50 -1.06 8.86 12.04
CA GLY A 50 -2.46 9.29 12.20
C GLY A 50 -3.14 9.70 10.89
N GLN A 51 -2.40 10.03 9.83
CA GLN A 51 -2.98 10.45 8.56
C GLN A 51 -2.32 9.72 7.39
N VAL A 52 -3.10 8.82 6.78
CA VAL A 52 -2.73 8.05 5.60
C VAL A 52 -3.81 8.23 4.54
N THR A 53 -3.40 8.45 3.31
CA THR A 53 -4.26 8.45 2.13
C THR A 53 -3.68 7.53 1.08
N GLY A 54 -4.50 7.01 0.18
CA GLY A 54 -4.01 6.15 -0.88
C GLY A 54 -5.05 5.88 -1.94
N ASP A 55 -4.55 5.59 -3.11
CA ASP A 55 -5.30 5.14 -4.28
C ASP A 55 -4.67 3.85 -4.82
N MET A 56 -5.49 3.03 -5.43
CA MET A 56 -5.10 1.76 -6.00
C MET A 56 -5.97 1.47 -7.21
N THR A 57 -5.36 0.89 -8.24
CA THR A 57 -6.08 0.34 -9.38
C THR A 57 -5.86 -1.17 -9.44
N ALA A 58 -6.94 -1.92 -9.55
CA ALA A 58 -6.89 -3.38 -9.57
C ALA A 58 -7.97 -3.98 -10.49
N ILE A 59 -7.72 -5.19 -10.96
CA ILE A 59 -8.68 -6.03 -11.68
C ILE A 59 -9.02 -7.20 -10.78
N VAL A 60 -10.29 -7.37 -10.45
CA VAL A 60 -10.78 -8.55 -9.72
C VAL A 60 -11.26 -9.56 -10.76
N ASN A 61 -10.56 -10.68 -10.85
CA ASN A 61 -10.84 -11.73 -11.82
C ASN A 61 -12.01 -12.62 -11.34
N SER A 62 -12.66 -13.31 -12.29
CA SER A 62 -13.78 -14.20 -12.01
C SER A 62 -13.40 -15.41 -11.15
N ASP A 63 -12.11 -15.78 -11.13
CA ASP A 63 -11.55 -16.82 -10.27
C ASP A 63 -11.23 -16.32 -8.84
N GLY A 64 -11.54 -15.05 -8.53
CA GLY A 64 -11.26 -14.42 -7.25
C GLY A 64 -9.81 -13.96 -7.06
N SER A 65 -8.94 -14.11 -8.07
CA SER A 65 -7.62 -13.50 -8.05
C SER A 65 -7.71 -11.99 -8.31
N VAL A 66 -6.70 -11.24 -7.86
CA VAL A 66 -6.64 -9.78 -8.02
C VAL A 66 -5.34 -9.41 -8.71
N ASP A 67 -5.44 -8.73 -9.85
CA ASP A 67 -4.29 -8.14 -10.52
C ASP A 67 -4.15 -6.69 -10.01
N LEU A 68 -3.17 -6.47 -9.14
CA LEU A 68 -2.84 -5.15 -8.62
C LEU A 68 -2.03 -4.40 -9.67
N VAL A 69 -2.63 -3.40 -10.30
CA VAL A 69 -2.02 -2.65 -11.41
C VAL A 69 -1.18 -1.51 -10.88
N SER A 70 -1.70 -0.76 -9.93
CA SER A 70 -0.99 0.35 -9.29
C SER A 70 -1.46 0.52 -7.85
N ILE A 71 -0.58 1.02 -7.00
CA ILE A 71 -0.91 1.50 -5.66
C ILE A 71 -0.01 2.68 -5.31
N ARG A 72 -0.60 3.68 -4.70
CA ARG A 72 0.10 4.83 -4.14
C ARG A 72 -0.42 5.10 -2.74
N ILE A 73 0.47 5.16 -1.77
CA ILE A 73 0.18 5.50 -0.38
C ILE A 73 0.95 6.76 -0.01
N LYS A 74 0.27 7.66 0.67
CA LYS A 74 0.84 8.89 1.22
C LYS A 74 0.57 8.96 2.73
N MET A 75 1.61 9.18 3.51
CA MET A 75 1.58 9.32 4.95
C MET A 75 2.09 10.69 5.35
N ALA A 76 1.30 11.47 6.07
CA ALA A 76 1.70 12.81 6.52
C ALA A 76 2.68 12.69 7.71
N VAL A 77 3.90 13.23 7.57
CA VAL A 77 4.94 13.14 8.61
C VAL A 77 4.48 13.76 9.92
N LEU A 78 3.80 14.91 9.89
CA LEU A 78 3.31 15.58 11.10
C LEU A 78 2.18 14.85 11.83
N SER A 79 1.62 13.80 11.21
CA SER A 79 0.63 12.94 11.85
C SER A 79 1.23 11.78 12.64
N ILE A 80 2.54 11.57 12.56
CA ILE A 80 3.26 10.54 13.32
C ILE A 80 3.29 10.97 14.79
N LYS A 81 2.84 10.07 15.68
CA LYS A 81 2.76 10.30 17.11
C LYS A 81 3.45 9.19 17.88
N SER A 82 4.35 9.59 18.74
CA SER A 82 5.06 8.71 19.67
C SER A 82 4.22 8.44 20.92
N ASP A 83 4.31 7.23 21.44
CA ASP A 83 3.83 6.86 22.79
C ASP A 83 4.55 7.63 23.91
N MET A 84 5.71 8.21 23.59
CA MET A 84 6.56 8.99 24.51
C MET A 84 6.22 10.48 24.51
N GLY A 85 5.23 10.89 23.74
CA GLY A 85 4.67 12.24 23.74
C GLY A 85 5.42 13.25 22.85
N ARG A 86 4.97 14.50 22.93
CA ARG A 86 5.28 15.59 21.99
C ARG A 86 6.77 15.87 21.77
N VAL A 87 7.59 15.67 22.80
CA VAL A 87 9.04 15.89 22.66
C VAL A 87 9.64 14.90 21.66
N MET A 88 9.17 13.65 21.67
CA MET A 88 9.61 12.64 20.73
C MET A 88 9.00 12.87 19.36
N ASP A 89 7.72 13.26 19.27
CA ASP A 89 7.10 13.66 18.00
C ASP A 89 7.98 14.67 17.26
N ASN A 90 8.41 15.75 17.95
CA ASN A 90 9.25 16.78 17.35
C ASN A 90 10.60 16.23 16.86
N LYS A 91 11.20 15.29 17.59
CA LYS A 91 12.46 14.65 17.15
C LYS A 91 12.27 13.82 15.89
N THR A 92 11.15 13.12 15.78
CA THR A 92 10.76 12.39 14.57
C THR A 92 10.56 13.35 13.40
N TYR A 93 9.86 14.48 13.61
CA TYR A 93 9.67 15.49 12.56
C TYR A 93 10.97 16.11 12.07
N ASP A 94 11.87 16.42 13.01
CA ASP A 94 13.21 16.95 12.67
C ASP A 94 14.04 15.91 11.91
N ALA A 95 14.05 14.64 12.36
CA ALA A 95 14.78 13.56 11.72
C ALA A 95 14.28 13.29 10.29
N LEU A 96 12.96 13.33 10.10
CA LEU A 96 12.30 13.17 8.80
C LEU A 96 12.31 14.44 7.95
N LYS A 97 12.83 15.57 8.47
CA LYS A 97 12.90 16.87 7.78
C LYS A 97 11.50 17.31 7.32
N ALA A 98 10.50 17.21 8.20
CA ALA A 98 9.07 17.39 7.93
C ALA A 98 8.73 18.69 7.19
N THR A 99 9.45 19.79 7.49
CA THR A 99 9.26 21.08 6.82
C THR A 99 9.57 21.04 5.34
N ARG A 100 10.56 20.22 4.93
CA ARG A 100 10.99 20.10 3.53
C ARG A 100 10.30 18.92 2.83
N TYR A 101 10.05 17.86 3.56
CA TYR A 101 9.45 16.61 3.08
C TYR A 101 8.28 16.24 3.98
N PRO A 102 7.11 16.88 3.78
CA PRO A 102 5.95 16.70 4.65
C PRO A 102 5.29 15.35 4.54
N ASP A 103 5.56 14.63 3.46
CA ASP A 103 4.93 13.35 3.15
C ASP A 103 5.97 12.24 2.95
N ILE A 104 5.64 11.03 3.41
CA ILE A 104 6.26 9.77 3.05
C ILE A 104 5.38 9.15 1.97
N LEU A 105 5.99 8.65 0.88
CA LEU A 105 5.27 8.07 -0.25
C LEU A 105 5.73 6.64 -0.50
N PHE A 106 4.77 5.76 -0.75
CA PHE A 106 5.02 4.43 -1.31
C PHE A 106 4.30 4.31 -2.64
N THR A 107 5.00 3.77 -3.64
CA THR A 107 4.43 3.50 -4.98
C THR A 107 4.81 2.10 -5.41
N LEU A 108 3.85 1.31 -5.89
CA LEU A 108 4.11 0.00 -6.46
C LEU A 108 5.00 0.14 -7.71
N SER A 109 6.10 -0.62 -7.78
CA SER A 109 7.04 -0.52 -8.92
C SER A 109 6.62 -1.37 -10.11
N THR A 110 5.98 -2.53 -9.85
CA THR A 110 5.54 -3.45 -10.91
C THR A 110 4.17 -4.03 -10.57
N PRO A 111 3.26 -4.16 -11.57
CA PRO A 111 2.00 -4.87 -11.36
C PRO A 111 2.20 -6.26 -10.79
N LEU A 112 1.30 -6.70 -9.93
CA LEU A 112 1.41 -7.96 -9.21
C LEU A 112 0.09 -8.71 -9.25
N LYS A 113 0.13 -10.00 -9.59
CA LYS A 113 -1.02 -10.90 -9.46
C LYS A 113 -1.06 -11.50 -8.05
N LEU A 114 -2.13 -11.20 -7.34
CA LEU A 114 -2.44 -11.79 -6.04
C LEU A 114 -3.34 -13.01 -6.26
N SER A 115 -2.92 -14.15 -5.73
CA SER A 115 -3.74 -15.38 -5.78
C SER A 115 -5.07 -15.16 -5.06
N GLN A 116 -6.02 -16.07 -5.33
CA GLN A 116 -7.30 -16.10 -4.60
C GLN A 116 -7.08 -15.95 -3.09
N VAL A 117 -7.94 -15.15 -2.49
CA VAL A 117 -8.04 -15.04 -1.05
C VAL A 117 -8.40 -16.38 -0.47
N SER A 118 -7.52 -16.90 0.37
CA SER A 118 -7.75 -18.11 1.13
C SER A 118 -7.99 -17.77 2.60
N ASP A 119 -8.62 -18.67 3.36
CA ASP A 119 -8.80 -18.53 4.80
C ASP A 119 -7.46 -18.43 5.57
N CYS A 120 -6.36 -18.81 4.91
CA CYS A 120 -4.99 -18.69 5.41
C CYS A 120 -4.09 -18.01 4.36
N PRO A 121 -4.16 -16.68 4.20
CA PRO A 121 -3.38 -15.97 3.19
C PRO A 121 -1.89 -16.06 3.51
N GLN A 122 -1.11 -16.55 2.54
CA GLN A 122 0.34 -16.53 2.63
C GLN A 122 0.87 -15.13 2.27
N PRO A 123 1.91 -14.64 2.94
CA PRO A 123 2.56 -13.40 2.57
C PRO A 123 3.17 -13.53 1.16
N VAL A 124 2.99 -12.50 0.34
CA VAL A 124 3.63 -12.38 -0.97
C VAL A 124 4.58 -11.18 -0.98
N PRO A 125 5.72 -11.27 -1.67
CA PRO A 125 6.63 -10.14 -1.80
C PRO A 125 6.02 -9.09 -2.75
N VAL A 126 5.87 -7.86 -2.27
CA VAL A 126 5.40 -6.70 -3.04
C VAL A 126 6.54 -5.72 -3.19
N GLN A 127 6.94 -5.44 -4.43
CA GLN A 127 8.00 -4.50 -4.74
C GLN A 127 7.45 -3.10 -4.97
N GLY A 128 8.08 -2.11 -4.37
CA GLY A 128 7.71 -0.71 -4.52
C GLY A 128 8.85 0.23 -4.23
N ASP A 129 8.62 1.50 -4.49
CA ASP A 129 9.54 2.59 -4.18
C ASP A 129 9.04 3.34 -2.95
N LEU A 130 9.88 3.43 -1.93
CA LEU A 130 9.61 4.20 -0.71
C LEU A 130 10.41 5.51 -0.74
N PHE A 131 9.69 6.63 -0.79
CA PHE A 131 10.25 7.97 -0.65
C PHE A 131 10.13 8.43 0.81
N LEU A 132 11.26 8.70 1.44
CA LEU A 132 11.37 9.07 2.86
C LEU A 132 12.47 10.12 3.05
N ALA A 133 12.15 11.24 3.70
CA ALA A 133 13.08 12.32 4.05
C ALA A 133 13.94 12.86 2.87
N GLY A 134 13.41 12.77 1.63
CA GLY A 134 14.07 13.22 0.41
C GLY A 134 14.88 12.15 -0.33
N VAL A 135 14.87 10.90 0.14
CA VAL A 135 15.52 9.76 -0.49
C VAL A 135 14.48 8.76 -0.96
N CYS A 136 14.60 8.30 -2.21
CA CYS A 136 13.77 7.25 -2.78
C CYS A 136 14.58 5.95 -2.88
N ARG A 137 14.03 4.84 -2.38
CA ARG A 137 14.66 3.52 -2.47
C ARG A 137 13.65 2.42 -2.77
N PRO A 138 14.03 1.40 -3.53
CA PRO A 138 13.23 0.20 -3.69
C PRO A 138 13.13 -0.56 -2.36
N VAL A 139 11.92 -1.09 -2.08
CA VAL A 139 11.63 -1.94 -0.92
C VAL A 139 10.84 -3.17 -1.38
N VAL A 140 10.93 -4.26 -0.59
CA VAL A 140 10.21 -5.50 -0.85
C VAL A 140 9.44 -5.89 0.41
N MET A 141 8.19 -5.49 0.48
CA MET A 141 7.33 -5.76 1.64
C MET A 141 6.71 -7.15 1.57
N GLN A 142 6.55 -7.80 2.72
CA GLN A 142 5.77 -9.02 2.84
C GLN A 142 4.32 -8.67 3.14
N VAL A 143 3.42 -8.94 2.19
CA VAL A 143 2.02 -8.50 2.25
C VAL A 143 1.07 -9.68 2.18
N LYS A 144 0.14 -9.76 3.10
CA LYS A 144 -1.03 -10.65 3.05
C LYS A 144 -2.21 -9.88 2.50
N THR A 145 -2.93 -10.49 1.58
CA THR A 145 -4.14 -9.92 0.98
C THR A 145 -5.35 -10.71 1.42
N LEU A 146 -6.32 -10.02 1.99
CA LEU A 146 -7.61 -10.56 2.38
C LEU A 146 -8.67 -9.83 1.54
N ALA A 147 -9.36 -10.53 0.63
CA ALA A 147 -10.56 -9.97 0.03
C ALA A 147 -11.67 -10.03 1.08
N LEU A 148 -12.29 -8.91 1.31
CA LEU A 148 -13.47 -8.83 2.17
C LEU A 148 -14.70 -8.77 1.29
N ASP A 149 -15.85 -9.16 1.87
CA ASP A 149 -17.15 -9.05 1.20
C ASP A 149 -17.39 -7.66 0.58
N ARG A 150 -18.11 -7.63 -0.55
CA ARG A 150 -18.56 -6.42 -1.24
C ARG A 150 -17.47 -5.55 -1.87
N GLY A 151 -16.40 -6.16 -2.40
CA GLY A 151 -15.39 -5.40 -3.15
C GLY A 151 -14.48 -4.55 -2.29
N LYS A 152 -14.30 -4.91 -1.01
CA LYS A 152 -13.24 -4.40 -0.16
C LYS A 152 -11.98 -5.24 -0.33
N LEU A 153 -10.83 -4.60 -0.35
CA LEU A 153 -9.51 -5.24 -0.37
C LEU A 153 -8.73 -4.81 0.88
N LEU A 154 -8.36 -5.78 1.69
CA LEU A 154 -7.54 -5.59 2.87
C LEU A 154 -6.12 -6.06 2.59
N PHE A 155 -5.14 -5.22 2.94
CA PHE A 155 -3.74 -5.56 2.94
C PHE A 155 -3.16 -5.42 4.33
N GLU A 156 -2.38 -6.41 4.76
CA GLU A 156 -1.66 -6.41 6.03
C GLU A 156 -0.23 -6.88 5.79
N GLY A 157 0.73 -6.18 6.35
CA GLY A 157 2.12 -6.54 6.17
C GLY A 157 3.07 -5.73 7.03
N PHE A 158 4.34 -5.96 6.79
CA PHE A 158 5.41 -5.21 7.43
C PHE A 158 6.61 -5.05 6.48
N GLU A 159 7.45 -4.05 6.78
CA GLU A 159 8.72 -3.81 6.15
C GLU A 159 9.75 -3.37 7.17
N GLN A 160 10.95 -3.93 7.06
CA GLN A 160 12.10 -3.51 7.85
C GLN A 160 12.98 -2.59 7.02
N ILE A 161 13.25 -1.41 7.55
CA ILE A 161 14.13 -0.44 6.89
C ILE A 161 15.19 0.05 7.87
N ARG A 162 16.30 0.50 7.30
CA ARG A 162 17.36 1.16 8.04
C ARG A 162 17.30 2.67 7.80
N MET A 163 17.11 3.45 8.86
CA MET A 163 16.98 4.91 8.80
C MET A 163 18.14 5.59 8.04
N THR A 164 19.36 5.09 8.23
CA THR A 164 20.56 5.65 7.57
C THR A 164 20.55 5.50 6.06
N ASP A 165 19.84 4.51 5.53
CA ASP A 165 19.71 4.31 4.08
C ASP A 165 18.89 5.42 3.41
N TYR A 166 18.07 6.11 4.20
CA TYR A 166 17.28 7.29 3.79
C TYR A 166 17.89 8.61 4.26
N ALA A 167 19.18 8.61 4.60
CA ALA A 167 19.86 9.78 5.15
C ALA A 167 19.13 10.40 6.38
N VAL A 168 18.43 9.54 7.14
CA VAL A 168 17.82 9.87 8.41
C VAL A 168 18.76 9.45 9.53
N LYS A 169 19.19 10.42 10.32
CA LYS A 169 20.00 10.16 11.51
C LYS A 169 19.10 9.64 12.63
N PRO A 170 19.40 8.46 13.20
CA PRO A 170 18.62 7.95 14.33
C PRO A 170 18.54 8.99 15.44
N PRO A 171 17.32 9.31 15.94
CA PRO A 171 17.14 10.33 16.93
C PRO A 171 17.75 9.95 18.28
N SER A 172 18.14 10.96 19.05
CA SER A 172 18.58 10.79 20.42
C SER A 172 17.78 11.69 21.35
N ALA A 173 17.58 11.23 22.59
CA ALA A 173 16.86 11.96 23.63
C ALA A 173 17.65 11.97 24.94
N LEU A 174 17.10 12.64 25.97
CA LEU A 174 17.70 12.72 27.30
C LEU A 174 19.19 13.13 27.27
N PHE A 175 19.46 14.26 26.58
CA PHE A 175 20.84 14.78 26.42
C PHE A 175 21.80 13.78 25.75
N GLY A 176 21.28 12.90 24.87
CA GLY A 176 22.11 11.93 24.14
C GLY A 176 22.33 10.60 24.87
N THR A 177 21.76 10.41 26.06
CA THR A 177 21.83 9.13 26.80
C THR A 177 20.95 8.07 26.18
N MET A 178 19.77 8.42 25.64
CA MET A 178 18.92 7.54 24.87
C MET A 178 19.22 7.70 23.37
N LYS A 179 19.57 6.62 22.70
CA LYS A 179 19.88 6.59 21.28
C LYS A 179 19.04 5.50 20.61
N ALA A 180 18.25 5.88 19.60
CA ALA A 180 17.52 4.93 18.78
C ALA A 180 18.49 4.08 17.95
N ALA A 181 18.16 2.79 17.79
CA ALA A 181 18.83 1.94 16.81
C ALA A 181 18.46 2.38 15.38
N PRO A 182 19.33 2.12 14.39
CA PRO A 182 19.05 2.55 13.01
C PRO A 182 17.94 1.73 12.32
N ASP A 183 17.68 0.52 12.77
CA ASP A 183 16.73 -0.39 12.14
C ASP A 183 15.35 -0.20 12.78
N ILE A 184 14.32 -0.09 11.95
CA ILE A 184 12.92 0.03 12.35
C ILE A 184 12.05 -0.92 11.55
N THR A 185 10.89 -1.29 12.12
CA THR A 185 9.88 -2.09 11.42
C THR A 185 8.61 -1.26 11.28
N ILE A 186 8.11 -1.17 10.06
CA ILE A 186 6.84 -0.53 9.73
C ILE A 186 5.81 -1.64 9.59
N HIS A 187 4.77 -1.63 10.40
CA HIS A 187 3.61 -2.52 10.26
C HIS A 187 2.46 -1.73 9.69
N PHE A 188 1.72 -2.35 8.78
CA PHE A 188 0.54 -1.71 8.19
C PHE A 188 -0.62 -2.68 8.03
N LYS A 189 -1.83 -2.11 8.17
CA LYS A 189 -3.09 -2.72 7.83
C LYS A 189 -3.93 -1.66 7.13
N THR A 190 -4.39 -1.95 5.92
CA THR A 190 -5.05 -0.97 5.06
C THR A 190 -6.28 -1.57 4.39
N ASN A 191 -7.37 -0.82 4.35
CA ASN A 191 -8.63 -1.19 3.70
C ASN A 191 -8.88 -0.30 2.50
N PHE A 192 -9.08 -0.90 1.33
CA PHE A 192 -9.45 -0.20 0.10
C PHE A 192 -10.87 -0.57 -0.33
N ILE A 193 -11.61 0.42 -0.84
CA ILE A 193 -12.98 0.24 -1.37
C ILE A 193 -13.14 0.97 -2.70
N LYS A 194 -14.08 0.50 -3.53
CA LYS A 194 -14.48 1.23 -4.73
C LYS A 194 -15.18 2.55 -4.35
N PRO A 195 -14.92 3.68 -5.06
CA PRO A 195 -15.48 4.99 -4.73
C PRO A 195 -17.02 5.01 -4.61
N ALA A 196 -17.73 4.28 -5.48
CA ALA A 196 -19.18 4.15 -5.44
C ALA A 196 -19.71 3.59 -4.09
N LEU A 197 -18.98 2.66 -3.47
CA LEU A 197 -19.28 2.12 -2.15
C LEU A 197 -18.98 3.13 -1.03
N SER A 198 -17.96 3.98 -1.20
CA SER A 198 -17.60 5.01 -0.22
C SER A 198 -18.71 6.05 -0.02
N THR A 199 -19.43 6.37 -1.09
CA THR A 199 -20.55 7.34 -1.04
C THR A 199 -21.74 6.77 -0.29
N LEU A 200 -22.02 5.48 -0.43
CA LEU A 200 -23.12 4.80 0.28
C LEU A 200 -22.85 4.68 1.79
N LEU A 201 -21.60 4.48 2.20
CA LEU A 201 -21.20 4.36 3.60
C LEU A 201 -21.14 5.70 4.36
N LYS A 202 -21.05 6.83 3.65
CA LYS A 202 -21.09 8.17 4.28
C LYS A 202 -22.52 8.63 4.63
N ASN A 203 -23.54 7.97 4.09
CA ASN A 203 -24.94 8.32 4.25
C ASN A 203 -25.69 7.42 5.26
N GLN A 204 -24.96 6.58 6.01
CA GLN A 204 -25.45 5.80 7.15
C GLN A 204 -24.80 6.30 8.45
#